data_9d32c4febfa35352ab9e10ad5b4f7b20
#
_entry.id   9d32c4febfa35352ab9e10ad5b4f7b20
#
_cell.length_a   1.000
_cell.length_b   1.000
_cell.length_c   1.000
_cell.angle_alpha   90.00
_cell.angle_beta   90.00
_cell.angle_gamma   90.00
#
_symmetry.space_group_name_H-M   'P 1'
#
loop_
_entity.id
_entity.type
_entity.pdbx_description
1 polymer ?
#
loop_
_entity_poly.entity_id
_entity_poly.type
_entity_poly.pdbx_seq_one_letter_code
_entity_poly.pdbx_strand_id
1 'polypeptide(L)'
;AEPDIARVPVMVDSSKFEVIEAGLKCLQGKGVVNSISLKEGEEKFIEDAKKVRRYGAAVVVMAFDEKGQADTLERKVEICKRAYKVLTEVVGFPPQDIIFDPNIFAVATGIEEHENYGVDFIEATRVIKRDLPYAHVSGGVSNLSFSFRGNEPVREAMHSVFLYHAIQAGMDMGIVNAGQLAVYAEIDPELRELCEDVVLNRRKESTERLVEAAEKFKGGAAKTQEKDAAWREASVEKRLEHALVNGITEYIEIDVEEARQKSTRPLDVIEGPLMDGMNVVGDLFGAGKIFLPQVV
;
A
#
# COMPACT_ATOMS: atom_id res chain seq x y z
N ALA A 1 14.61 8.94 28.31
CA ALA A 1 13.61 7.96 27.84
C ALA A 1 12.77 7.53 29.03
N GLU A 2 11.47 7.38 28.85
CA GLU A 2 10.56 6.86 29.88
C GLU A 2 10.99 5.43 30.25
N PRO A 3 11.23 5.10 31.53
CA PRO A 3 11.72 3.80 31.93
C PRO A 3 10.82 2.64 31.52
N ASP A 4 9.52 2.87 31.45
CA ASP A 4 8.54 1.86 31.07
C ASP A 4 8.56 1.54 29.57
N ILE A 5 8.92 2.52 28.72
CA ILE A 5 9.08 2.33 27.29
C ILE A 5 10.45 1.73 26.95
N ALA A 6 11.47 1.98 27.75
CA ALA A 6 12.83 1.46 27.53
C ALA A 6 12.94 -0.09 27.61
N ARG A 7 11.87 -0.77 28.04
CA ARG A 7 11.82 -2.23 28.12
C ARG A 7 11.45 -2.91 26.81
N VAL A 8 10.87 -2.16 25.86
CA VAL A 8 10.47 -2.72 24.56
C VAL A 8 11.52 -2.41 23.49
N PRO A 9 11.72 -3.28 22.49
CA PRO A 9 12.58 -2.97 21.36
C PRO A 9 12.09 -1.72 20.64
N VAL A 10 13.00 -0.82 20.29
CA VAL A 10 12.70 0.42 19.57
C VAL A 10 13.19 0.28 18.14
N MET A 11 12.32 0.56 17.18
CA MET A 11 12.66 0.68 15.77
C MET A 11 12.90 2.14 15.43
N VAL A 12 14.11 2.46 14.95
CA VAL A 12 14.45 3.78 14.42
C VAL A 12 14.11 3.82 12.94
N ASP A 13 13.16 4.68 12.58
CA ASP A 13 12.63 4.79 11.24
C ASP A 13 12.95 6.16 10.63
N SER A 14 13.69 6.17 9.53
CA SER A 14 13.97 7.38 8.75
C SER A 14 14.44 7.02 7.34
N SER A 15 14.13 7.89 6.37
CA SER A 15 14.69 7.86 5.02
C SER A 15 16.15 8.38 4.95
N LYS A 16 16.63 9.01 6.04
CA LYS A 16 18.00 9.57 6.12
C LYS A 16 18.83 8.75 7.10
N PHE A 17 19.91 8.13 6.62
CA PHE A 17 20.76 7.28 7.45
C PHE A 17 21.41 8.01 8.62
N GLU A 18 21.76 9.28 8.46
CA GLU A 18 22.30 10.12 9.55
C GLU A 18 21.32 10.27 10.74
N VAL A 19 20.01 10.33 10.45
CA VAL A 19 18.96 10.36 11.49
C VAL A 19 18.87 9.01 12.18
N ILE A 20 18.93 7.91 11.40
CA ILE A 20 18.99 6.55 11.96
C ILE A 20 20.18 6.41 12.89
N GLU A 21 21.37 6.82 12.46
CA GLU A 21 22.59 6.74 13.28
C GLU A 21 22.48 7.58 14.56
N ALA A 22 21.93 8.79 14.48
CA ALA A 22 21.68 9.62 15.66
C ALA A 22 20.70 8.95 16.64
N GLY A 23 19.64 8.32 16.13
CA GLY A 23 18.68 7.55 16.92
C GLY A 23 19.32 6.35 17.62
N LEU A 24 20.15 5.59 16.91
CA LEU A 24 20.85 4.42 17.46
C LEU A 24 21.78 4.79 18.63
N LYS A 25 22.41 5.96 18.59
CA LYS A 25 23.25 6.47 19.70
C LYS A 25 22.46 6.73 20.99
N CYS A 26 21.14 6.89 20.89
CA CYS A 26 20.26 7.17 22.03
C CYS A 26 19.60 5.91 22.61
N LEU A 27 19.75 4.75 21.95
CA LEU A 27 19.08 3.51 22.37
C LEU A 27 19.92 2.73 23.41
N GLN A 28 19.20 2.07 24.30
CA GLN A 28 19.70 1.06 25.21
C GLN A 28 19.24 -0.32 24.73
N GLY A 29 20.15 -1.31 24.73
CA GLY A 29 19.85 -2.66 24.26
C GLY A 29 19.79 -2.77 22.72
N LYS A 30 19.14 -3.83 22.23
CA LYS A 30 19.07 -4.11 20.79
C LYS A 30 17.93 -3.32 20.14
N GLY A 31 18.26 -2.36 19.29
CA GLY A 31 17.31 -1.64 18.45
C GLY A 31 17.12 -2.32 17.10
N VAL A 32 16.17 -1.81 16.33
CA VAL A 32 15.92 -2.18 14.93
C VAL A 32 16.04 -0.93 14.06
N VAL A 33 16.66 -1.07 12.90
CA VAL A 33 16.75 0.00 11.90
C VAL A 33 15.71 -0.22 10.80
N ASN A 34 14.93 0.78 10.50
CA ASN A 34 14.06 0.82 9.34
C ASN A 34 14.43 2.04 8.47
N SER A 35 15.02 1.87 7.33
CA SER A 35 15.49 0.67 6.64
C SER A 35 16.75 0.98 5.83
N ILE A 36 17.40 -0.06 5.32
CA ILE A 36 18.42 0.05 4.28
C ILE A 36 17.95 -0.68 3.01
N SER A 37 18.53 -0.37 1.87
CA SER A 37 18.19 -1.00 0.60
C SER A 37 19.33 -0.86 -0.42
N LEU A 38 19.21 -1.60 -1.52
CA LEU A 38 20.16 -1.54 -2.64
C LEU A 38 19.88 -0.38 -3.63
N LYS A 39 18.95 0.53 -3.32
CA LYS A 39 18.53 1.62 -4.25
C LYS A 39 19.68 2.53 -4.68
N GLU A 40 20.65 2.77 -3.82
CA GLU A 40 21.83 3.61 -4.07
C GLU A 40 23.07 2.77 -4.44
N GLY A 41 22.88 1.49 -4.74
CA GLY A 41 23.93 0.56 -5.08
C GLY A 41 24.49 -0.22 -3.91
N GLU A 42 25.27 -1.24 -4.25
CA GLU A 42 25.78 -2.22 -3.28
C GLU A 42 26.83 -1.64 -2.34
N GLU A 43 27.67 -0.71 -2.81
CA GLU A 43 28.71 -0.09 -1.99
C GLU A 43 28.09 0.70 -0.81
N LYS A 44 27.07 1.51 -1.09
CA LYS A 44 26.33 2.27 -0.08
C LYS A 44 25.59 1.35 0.88
N PHE A 45 24.96 0.31 0.37
CA PHE A 45 24.30 -0.70 1.18
C PHE A 45 25.25 -1.40 2.16
N ILE A 46 26.46 -1.77 1.71
CA ILE A 46 27.49 -2.38 2.55
C ILE A 46 27.97 -1.40 3.64
N GLU A 47 28.18 -0.12 3.28
CA GLU A 47 28.57 0.92 4.23
C GLU A 47 27.56 1.06 5.36
N ASP A 48 26.28 1.22 5.01
CA ASP A 48 25.20 1.39 5.97
C ASP A 48 25.01 0.14 6.83
N ALA A 49 25.03 -1.04 6.23
CA ALA A 49 24.94 -2.32 6.94
C ALA A 49 26.07 -2.51 7.94
N LYS A 50 27.33 -2.13 7.61
CA LYS A 50 28.46 -2.17 8.54
C LYS A 50 28.26 -1.24 9.73
N LYS A 51 27.67 -0.05 9.51
CA LYS A 51 27.34 0.88 10.59
C LYS A 51 26.27 0.29 11.53
N VAL A 52 25.16 -0.22 10.95
CA VAL A 52 24.10 -0.85 11.74
C VAL A 52 24.63 -2.02 12.57
N ARG A 53 25.44 -2.90 11.95
CA ARG A 53 26.09 -4.02 12.65
C ARG A 53 26.95 -3.57 13.81
N ARG A 54 27.69 -2.45 13.67
CA ARG A 54 28.54 -1.90 14.74
C ARG A 54 27.72 -1.48 15.96
N TYR A 55 26.50 -1.00 15.78
CA TYR A 55 25.57 -0.68 16.87
C TYR A 55 24.85 -1.92 17.44
N GLY A 56 25.04 -3.11 16.87
CA GLY A 56 24.40 -4.35 17.31
C GLY A 56 22.90 -4.39 17.05
N ALA A 57 22.39 -3.54 16.16
CA ALA A 57 20.97 -3.47 15.83
C ALA A 57 20.58 -4.52 14.78
N ALA A 58 19.33 -4.96 14.81
CA ALA A 58 18.70 -5.65 13.69
C ALA A 58 18.34 -4.64 12.59
N VAL A 59 18.15 -5.11 11.36
CA VAL A 59 17.94 -4.24 10.21
C VAL A 59 16.79 -4.71 9.33
N VAL A 60 15.88 -3.80 9.02
CA VAL A 60 14.91 -3.97 7.95
C VAL A 60 15.59 -3.68 6.62
N VAL A 61 15.47 -4.61 5.69
CA VAL A 61 16.02 -4.53 4.33
C VAL A 61 14.86 -4.51 3.35
N MET A 62 14.63 -3.37 2.73
CA MET A 62 13.57 -3.25 1.73
C MET A 62 13.99 -3.92 0.41
N ALA A 63 13.05 -4.59 -0.23
CA ALA A 63 13.21 -5.11 -1.58
C ALA A 63 13.19 -3.95 -2.61
N PHE A 64 14.26 -3.16 -2.63
CA PHE A 64 14.44 -1.98 -3.43
C PHE A 64 15.89 -1.96 -3.94
N ASP A 65 16.06 -2.00 -5.25
CA ASP A 65 17.37 -1.92 -5.90
C ASP A 65 17.50 -0.68 -6.79
N GLU A 66 18.54 -0.61 -7.58
CA GLU A 66 18.87 0.49 -8.49
C GLU A 66 17.78 0.72 -9.57
N LYS A 67 16.92 -0.29 -9.81
CA LYS A 67 15.81 -0.23 -10.78
C LYS A 67 14.49 0.21 -10.16
N GLY A 68 14.40 0.29 -8.84
CA GLY A 68 13.19 0.66 -8.12
C GLY A 68 12.72 -0.41 -7.12
N GLN A 69 11.59 -0.11 -6.48
CA GLN A 69 10.94 -1.06 -5.57
C GLN A 69 10.47 -2.32 -6.31
N ALA A 70 10.62 -3.47 -5.67
CA ALA A 70 10.10 -4.72 -6.19
C ALA A 70 8.58 -4.79 -6.06
N ASP A 71 7.89 -4.91 -7.17
CA ASP A 71 6.44 -5.05 -7.29
C ASP A 71 6.00 -6.50 -7.53
N THR A 72 6.75 -7.26 -8.33
CA THR A 72 6.46 -8.68 -8.65
C THR A 72 7.14 -9.65 -7.69
N LEU A 73 6.59 -10.87 -7.58
CA LEU A 73 7.16 -11.96 -6.79
C LEU A 73 8.64 -12.20 -7.12
N GLU A 74 8.97 -12.30 -8.41
CA GLU A 74 10.34 -12.60 -8.87
C GLU A 74 11.32 -11.53 -8.39
N ARG A 75 10.95 -10.24 -8.56
CA ARG A 75 11.80 -9.12 -8.14
C ARG A 75 11.97 -9.06 -6.62
N LYS A 76 10.90 -9.31 -5.86
CA LYS A 76 10.94 -9.37 -4.40
C LYS A 76 11.96 -10.41 -3.93
N VAL A 77 11.87 -11.62 -4.50
CA VAL A 77 12.75 -12.73 -4.15
C VAL A 77 14.19 -12.48 -4.60
N GLU A 78 14.40 -11.99 -5.83
CA GLU A 78 15.74 -11.71 -6.37
C GLU A 78 16.51 -10.71 -5.51
N ILE A 79 15.87 -9.57 -5.18
CA ILE A 79 16.50 -8.52 -4.38
C ILE A 79 16.78 -9.00 -2.97
N CYS A 80 15.84 -9.70 -2.32
CA CYS A 80 16.06 -10.25 -0.99
C CYS A 80 17.21 -11.27 -0.96
N LYS A 81 17.31 -12.16 -1.94
CA LYS A 81 18.42 -13.12 -2.07
C LYS A 81 19.77 -12.42 -2.28
N ARG A 82 19.81 -11.39 -3.16
CA ARG A 82 21.02 -10.59 -3.39
C ARG A 82 21.45 -9.88 -2.10
N ALA A 83 20.51 -9.20 -1.43
CA ALA A 83 20.80 -8.49 -0.19
C ALA A 83 21.24 -9.44 0.93
N TYR A 84 20.60 -10.60 1.07
CA TYR A 84 20.99 -11.63 2.05
C TYR A 84 22.43 -12.08 1.84
N LYS A 85 22.82 -12.39 0.61
CA LYS A 85 24.18 -12.81 0.27
C LYS A 85 25.21 -11.73 0.63
N VAL A 86 24.95 -10.47 0.26
CA VAL A 86 25.84 -9.34 0.59
C VAL A 86 25.97 -9.18 2.09
N LEU A 87 24.85 -9.21 2.83
CA LEU A 87 24.86 -9.04 4.27
C LEU A 87 25.61 -10.15 4.99
N THR A 88 25.38 -11.41 4.63
CA THR A 88 25.97 -12.55 5.34
C THR A 88 27.40 -12.82 4.92
N GLU A 89 27.72 -12.77 3.63
CA GLU A 89 29.05 -13.16 3.11
C GLU A 89 30.04 -12.00 3.08
N VAL A 90 29.59 -10.77 2.78
CA VAL A 90 30.49 -9.60 2.65
C VAL A 90 30.54 -8.77 3.94
N VAL A 91 29.38 -8.47 4.54
CA VAL A 91 29.31 -7.68 5.77
C VAL A 91 29.53 -8.55 7.00
N GLY A 92 29.20 -9.85 6.95
CA GLY A 92 29.17 -10.75 8.09
C GLY A 92 28.06 -10.39 9.08
N PHE A 93 26.92 -9.91 8.59
CA PHE A 93 25.74 -9.58 9.39
C PHE A 93 25.10 -10.86 9.91
N PRO A 94 24.68 -10.92 11.20
CA PRO A 94 24.00 -12.10 11.74
C PRO A 94 22.68 -12.34 10.98
N PRO A 95 22.45 -13.53 10.42
CA PRO A 95 21.21 -13.79 9.64
C PRO A 95 19.93 -13.56 10.43
N GLN A 96 19.91 -13.86 11.72
CA GLN A 96 18.76 -13.66 12.63
C GLN A 96 18.48 -12.18 12.95
N ASP A 97 19.32 -11.27 12.54
CA ASP A 97 19.13 -9.83 12.69
C ASP A 97 18.69 -9.17 11.38
N ILE A 98 18.51 -9.95 10.30
CA ILE A 98 18.04 -9.49 9.00
C ILE A 98 16.52 -9.66 8.94
N ILE A 99 15.82 -8.57 8.62
CA ILE A 99 14.37 -8.52 8.50
C ILE A 99 14.06 -8.00 7.09
N PHE A 100 13.54 -8.83 6.21
CA PHE A 100 13.16 -8.40 4.88
C PHE A 100 11.80 -7.71 4.88
N ASP A 101 11.70 -6.58 4.17
CA ASP A 101 10.43 -5.99 3.75
C ASP A 101 10.31 -6.13 2.22
N PRO A 102 9.58 -7.14 1.74
CA PRO A 102 9.39 -7.35 0.30
C PRO A 102 8.39 -6.37 -0.32
N ASN A 103 8.08 -5.28 0.31
CA ASN A 103 7.14 -4.20 -0.03
C ASN A 103 5.68 -4.65 -0.09
N ILE A 104 4.86 -4.07 0.76
CA ILE A 104 3.41 -4.17 0.67
C ILE A 104 2.91 -2.98 -0.15
N PHE A 105 2.21 -3.25 -1.24
CA PHE A 105 1.56 -2.26 -2.10
C PHE A 105 0.05 -2.32 -1.95
N ALA A 106 -0.61 -1.22 -2.36
CA ALA A 106 -2.06 -1.14 -2.34
C ALA A 106 -2.69 -2.14 -3.31
N VAL A 107 -3.71 -2.85 -2.84
CA VAL A 107 -4.58 -3.69 -3.67
C VAL A 107 -5.94 -2.99 -3.86
N ALA A 108 -6.79 -3.53 -4.72
CA ALA A 108 -8.08 -2.94 -5.05
C ALA A 108 -7.97 -1.46 -5.49
N THR A 109 -7.03 -1.18 -6.36
CA THR A 109 -6.79 0.17 -6.89
C THR A 109 -7.60 0.46 -8.16
N GLY A 110 -8.19 -0.56 -8.78
CA GLY A 110 -8.80 -0.50 -10.11
C GLY A 110 -7.80 -0.69 -11.27
N ILE A 111 -6.53 -0.94 -10.97
CA ILE A 111 -5.46 -1.18 -11.95
C ILE A 111 -5.14 -2.68 -11.96
N GLU A 112 -5.21 -3.33 -13.12
CA GLU A 112 -5.06 -4.78 -13.29
C GLU A 112 -3.68 -5.27 -12.80
N GLU A 113 -2.60 -4.53 -13.07
CA GLU A 113 -1.24 -4.88 -12.64
C GLU A 113 -1.08 -4.94 -11.12
N HIS A 114 -2.00 -4.30 -10.37
CA HIS A 114 -1.94 -4.26 -8.90
C HIS A 114 -2.68 -5.41 -8.21
N GLU A 115 -3.46 -6.19 -8.95
CA GLU A 115 -4.33 -7.22 -8.38
C GLU A 115 -3.56 -8.32 -7.63
N ASN A 116 -2.34 -8.64 -8.07
CA ASN A 116 -1.52 -9.68 -7.47
C ASN A 116 -0.60 -9.20 -6.33
N TYR A 117 -0.54 -7.93 -6.00
CA TYR A 117 0.43 -7.42 -5.01
C TYR A 117 0.32 -8.07 -3.63
N GLY A 118 -0.88 -8.41 -3.18
CA GLY A 118 -1.10 -9.15 -1.93
C GLY A 118 -0.58 -10.59 -2.00
N VAL A 119 -0.89 -11.28 -3.08
CA VAL A 119 -0.44 -12.65 -3.36
C VAL A 119 1.07 -12.70 -3.48
N ASP A 120 1.67 -11.78 -4.25
CA ASP A 120 3.11 -11.71 -4.48
C ASP A 120 3.91 -11.49 -3.19
N PHE A 121 3.38 -10.68 -2.27
CA PHE A 121 3.99 -10.52 -0.95
C PHE A 121 3.94 -11.81 -0.12
N ILE A 122 2.77 -12.47 -0.09
CA ILE A 122 2.57 -13.71 0.67
C ILE A 122 3.48 -14.82 0.13
N GLU A 123 3.56 -14.99 -1.18
CA GLU A 123 4.42 -16.00 -1.81
C GLU A 123 5.91 -15.64 -1.68
N ALA A 124 6.29 -14.37 -1.81
CA ALA A 124 7.66 -13.93 -1.53
C ALA A 124 8.06 -14.26 -0.09
N THR A 125 7.15 -14.06 0.87
CA THR A 125 7.37 -14.44 2.28
C THR A 125 7.67 -15.92 2.42
N ARG A 126 6.91 -16.82 1.77
CA ARG A 126 7.16 -18.27 1.79
C ARG A 126 8.55 -18.61 1.25
N VAL A 127 8.92 -18.00 0.13
CA VAL A 127 10.22 -18.24 -0.51
C VAL A 127 11.36 -17.71 0.35
N ILE A 128 11.25 -16.52 0.92
CA ILE A 128 12.25 -15.92 1.82
C ILE A 128 12.48 -16.83 3.03
N LYS A 129 11.39 -17.26 3.69
CA LYS A 129 11.48 -18.14 4.88
C LYS A 129 12.08 -19.50 4.57
N ARG A 130 11.86 -20.03 3.38
CA ARG A 130 12.43 -21.31 2.93
C ARG A 130 13.91 -21.20 2.55
N ASP A 131 14.28 -20.16 1.77
CA ASP A 131 15.55 -20.08 1.09
C ASP A 131 16.61 -19.25 1.83
N LEU A 132 16.20 -18.36 2.76
CA LEU A 132 17.08 -17.47 3.51
C LEU A 132 17.04 -17.81 5.01
N PRO A 133 17.88 -18.76 5.45
CA PRO A 133 17.83 -19.27 6.82
C PRO A 133 17.96 -18.17 7.87
N TYR A 134 17.13 -18.25 8.89
CA TYR A 134 17.07 -17.35 10.05
C TYR A 134 16.60 -15.92 9.75
N ALA A 135 16.44 -15.52 8.50
CA ALA A 135 15.90 -14.21 8.16
C ALA A 135 14.41 -14.10 8.57
N HIS A 136 14.04 -12.88 8.94
CA HIS A 136 12.68 -12.52 9.28
C HIS A 136 12.00 -11.75 8.15
N VAL A 137 10.67 -11.66 8.19
CA VAL A 137 9.87 -10.89 7.23
C VAL A 137 8.97 -9.93 7.98
N SER A 138 8.96 -8.69 7.51
CA SER A 138 8.10 -7.60 7.99
C SER A 138 7.47 -6.84 6.82
N GLY A 139 6.60 -5.89 7.11
CA GLY A 139 6.05 -4.98 6.11
C GLY A 139 5.13 -3.93 6.71
N GLY A 140 4.99 -2.81 6.01
CA GLY A 140 4.07 -1.72 6.35
C GLY A 140 2.65 -2.05 5.93
N VAL A 141 1.86 -2.67 6.83
CA VAL A 141 0.55 -3.26 6.52
C VAL A 141 -0.48 -2.24 6.07
N SER A 142 -0.41 -1.00 6.57
CA SER A 142 -1.35 0.07 6.19
C SER A 142 -1.33 0.41 4.69
N ASN A 143 -0.22 0.13 4.00
CA ASN A 143 -0.10 0.38 2.55
C ASN A 143 -1.10 -0.45 1.74
N LEU A 144 -1.40 -1.69 2.19
CA LEU A 144 -2.30 -2.61 1.50
C LEU A 144 -3.66 -1.99 1.18
N SER A 145 -4.21 -1.25 2.14
CA SER A 145 -5.56 -0.71 2.10
C SER A 145 -5.63 0.77 1.73
N PHE A 146 -4.57 1.33 1.13
CA PHE A 146 -4.53 2.74 0.77
C PHE A 146 -5.69 3.14 -0.16
N SER A 147 -6.14 2.22 -1.02
CA SER A 147 -7.29 2.39 -1.92
C SER A 147 -8.61 2.71 -1.19
N PHE A 148 -8.73 2.30 0.09
CA PHE A 148 -9.91 2.54 0.93
C PHE A 148 -9.66 3.58 2.03
N ARG A 149 -8.73 4.50 1.83
CA ARG A 149 -8.47 5.59 2.79
C ARG A 149 -9.78 6.35 3.09
N GLY A 150 -10.07 6.52 4.40
CA GLY A 150 -11.31 7.15 4.86
C GLY A 150 -12.46 6.17 5.17
N ASN A 151 -12.24 4.83 4.97
CA ASN A 151 -13.15 3.79 5.43
C ASN A 151 -12.40 2.84 6.39
N GLU A 152 -12.28 3.25 7.64
CA GLU A 152 -11.48 2.50 8.62
C GLU A 152 -11.99 1.07 8.84
N PRO A 153 -13.31 0.76 8.93
CA PRO A 153 -13.77 -0.62 9.08
C PRO A 153 -13.31 -1.56 7.97
N VAL A 154 -13.36 -1.12 6.71
CA VAL A 154 -12.88 -1.90 5.57
C VAL A 154 -11.36 -2.05 5.64
N ARG A 155 -10.63 -0.99 5.96
CA ARG A 155 -9.18 -1.03 6.10
C ARG A 155 -8.72 -1.99 7.20
N GLU A 156 -9.34 -1.95 8.37
CA GLU A 156 -9.05 -2.86 9.48
C GLU A 156 -9.31 -4.32 9.10
N ALA A 157 -10.40 -4.59 8.39
CA ALA A 157 -10.70 -5.93 7.88
C ALA A 157 -9.64 -6.39 6.86
N MET A 158 -9.26 -5.55 5.91
CA MET A 158 -8.21 -5.85 4.93
C MET A 158 -6.86 -6.16 5.60
N HIS A 159 -6.46 -5.36 6.60
CA HIS A 159 -5.23 -5.59 7.36
C HIS A 159 -5.25 -6.94 8.07
N SER A 160 -6.36 -7.25 8.74
CA SER A 160 -6.50 -8.48 9.52
C SER A 160 -6.56 -9.72 8.63
N VAL A 161 -7.24 -9.66 7.50
CA VAL A 161 -7.26 -10.72 6.48
C VAL A 161 -5.86 -10.94 5.91
N PHE A 162 -5.17 -9.88 5.51
CA PHE A 162 -3.82 -9.97 4.99
C PHE A 162 -2.85 -10.59 6.00
N LEU A 163 -2.84 -10.09 7.24
CA LEU A 163 -1.99 -10.61 8.31
C LEU A 163 -2.27 -12.08 8.60
N TYR A 164 -3.54 -12.50 8.59
CA TYR A 164 -3.90 -13.90 8.78
C TYR A 164 -3.19 -14.81 7.77
N HIS A 165 -3.20 -14.46 6.49
CA HIS A 165 -2.56 -15.25 5.44
C HIS A 165 -1.03 -15.08 5.41
N ALA A 166 -0.53 -13.87 5.62
CA ALA A 166 0.90 -13.58 5.61
C ALA A 166 1.64 -14.25 6.79
N ILE A 167 1.03 -14.28 7.98
CA ILE A 167 1.58 -14.99 9.16
C ILE A 167 1.66 -16.50 8.89
N GLN A 168 0.63 -17.09 8.27
CA GLN A 168 0.67 -18.51 7.87
C GLN A 168 1.76 -18.78 6.82
N ALA A 169 2.12 -17.79 6.01
CA ALA A 169 3.23 -17.88 5.08
C ALA A 169 4.61 -17.71 5.73
N GLY A 170 4.65 -17.28 7.01
CA GLY A 170 5.86 -17.10 7.80
C GLY A 170 6.26 -15.66 8.07
N MET A 171 5.38 -14.68 7.86
CA MET A 171 5.62 -13.28 8.26
C MET A 171 5.77 -13.21 9.79
N ASP A 172 6.86 -12.59 10.25
CA ASP A 172 7.23 -12.55 11.67
C ASP A 172 6.77 -11.27 12.37
N MET A 173 6.74 -10.17 11.64
CA MET A 173 6.45 -8.83 12.15
C MET A 173 5.57 -8.05 11.19
N GLY A 174 4.88 -7.04 11.70
CA GLY A 174 4.13 -6.09 10.88
C GLY A 174 4.22 -4.70 11.50
N ILE A 175 4.41 -3.68 10.65
CA ILE A 175 4.28 -2.29 11.07
C ILE A 175 2.81 -1.93 10.89
N VAL A 176 2.12 -1.79 12.02
CA VAL A 176 0.67 -1.60 12.10
C VAL A 176 0.29 -0.57 13.16
N ASN A 177 -0.89 0.00 13.06
CA ASN A 177 -1.55 0.61 14.20
C ASN A 177 -2.25 -0.51 15.00
N ALA A 178 -1.66 -0.92 16.12
CA ALA A 178 -2.15 -2.04 16.91
C ALA A 178 -3.59 -1.85 17.44
N GLY A 179 -4.04 -0.60 17.59
CA GLY A 179 -5.42 -0.28 17.98
C GLY A 179 -6.44 -0.37 16.84
N GLN A 180 -5.99 -0.64 15.60
CA GLN A 180 -6.81 -0.71 14.40
C GLN A 180 -6.69 -2.08 13.71
N LEU A 181 -6.70 -3.15 14.49
CA LEU A 181 -6.72 -4.54 14.00
C LEU A 181 -7.96 -5.24 14.53
N ALA A 182 -8.77 -5.76 13.63
CA ALA A 182 -9.88 -6.64 13.99
C ALA A 182 -9.37 -8.07 14.24
N VAL A 183 -10.07 -8.82 15.09
CA VAL A 183 -9.84 -10.26 15.20
C VAL A 183 -10.43 -10.93 13.95
N TYR A 184 -9.60 -11.66 13.20
CA TYR A 184 -10.02 -12.26 11.91
C TYR A 184 -11.34 -13.04 11.98
N ALA A 185 -11.55 -13.83 13.04
CA ALA A 185 -12.77 -14.62 13.22
C ALA A 185 -14.01 -13.79 13.54
N GLU A 186 -13.84 -12.55 14.02
CA GLU A 186 -14.91 -11.63 14.42
C GLU A 186 -15.29 -10.64 13.31
N ILE A 187 -14.51 -10.60 12.21
CA ILE A 187 -14.86 -9.79 11.03
C ILE A 187 -16.20 -10.30 10.48
N ASP A 188 -17.08 -9.36 10.12
CA ASP A 188 -18.32 -9.70 9.43
C ASP A 188 -18.05 -10.66 8.27
N PRO A 189 -18.77 -11.80 8.17
CA PRO A 189 -18.46 -12.84 7.18
C PRO A 189 -18.50 -12.34 5.73
N GLU A 190 -19.43 -11.42 5.39
CA GLU A 190 -19.52 -10.83 4.06
C GLU A 190 -18.29 -9.97 3.78
N LEU A 191 -17.94 -9.07 4.71
CA LEU A 191 -16.77 -8.21 4.57
C LEU A 191 -15.48 -9.02 4.50
N ARG A 192 -15.36 -10.06 5.32
CA ARG A 192 -14.18 -10.95 5.32
C ARG A 192 -14.01 -11.63 3.97
N GLU A 193 -15.08 -12.20 3.40
CA GLU A 193 -15.04 -12.85 2.07
C GLU A 193 -14.59 -11.84 0.99
N LEU A 194 -15.18 -10.64 0.97
CA LEU A 194 -14.82 -9.60 0.02
C LEU A 194 -13.34 -9.16 0.17
N CYS A 195 -12.85 -9.01 1.39
CA CYS A 195 -11.45 -8.70 1.64
C CYS A 195 -10.50 -9.83 1.22
N GLU A 196 -10.88 -11.10 1.45
CA GLU A 196 -10.11 -12.26 0.98
C GLU A 196 -10.07 -12.35 -0.54
N ASP A 197 -11.20 -12.09 -1.21
CA ASP A 197 -11.25 -12.08 -2.67
C ASP A 197 -10.26 -11.06 -3.26
N VAL A 198 -10.16 -9.87 -2.65
CA VAL A 198 -9.22 -8.82 -3.06
C VAL A 198 -7.78 -9.16 -2.71
N VAL A 199 -7.51 -9.52 -1.45
CA VAL A 199 -6.14 -9.75 -0.96
C VAL A 199 -5.49 -10.95 -1.65
N LEU A 200 -6.27 -11.98 -1.96
CA LEU A 200 -5.82 -13.23 -2.58
C LEU A 200 -6.09 -13.29 -4.09
N ASN A 201 -6.59 -12.21 -4.68
CA ASN A 201 -6.97 -12.13 -6.10
C ASN A 201 -7.77 -13.35 -6.56
N ARG A 202 -8.86 -13.67 -5.86
CA ARG A 202 -9.65 -14.88 -6.12
C ARG A 202 -10.59 -14.73 -7.31
N ARG A 203 -11.02 -13.51 -7.63
CA ARG A 203 -12.03 -13.20 -8.66
C ARG A 203 -11.69 -11.91 -9.39
N LYS A 204 -12.02 -11.79 -10.66
CA LYS A 204 -11.77 -10.58 -11.45
C LYS A 204 -12.52 -9.35 -10.95
N GLU A 205 -13.76 -9.52 -10.47
CA GLU A 205 -14.61 -8.43 -9.98
C GLU A 205 -14.45 -8.17 -8.47
N SER A 206 -13.33 -8.58 -7.88
CA SER A 206 -13.09 -8.47 -6.43
C SER A 206 -13.11 -7.02 -5.97
N THR A 207 -12.47 -6.13 -6.74
CA THR A 207 -12.37 -4.71 -6.43
C THR A 207 -13.73 -4.03 -6.45
N GLU A 208 -14.50 -4.22 -7.52
CA GLU A 208 -15.83 -3.63 -7.71
C GLU A 208 -16.78 -4.08 -6.59
N ARG A 209 -16.78 -5.38 -6.30
CA ARG A 209 -17.61 -5.96 -5.23
C ARG A 209 -17.30 -5.36 -3.86
N LEU A 210 -16.01 -5.17 -3.53
CA LEU A 210 -15.62 -4.56 -2.28
C LEU A 210 -15.98 -3.08 -2.23
N VAL A 211 -15.83 -2.34 -3.36
CA VAL A 211 -16.23 -0.94 -3.48
C VAL A 211 -17.73 -0.76 -3.26
N GLU A 212 -18.56 -1.59 -3.91
CA GLU A 212 -20.02 -1.55 -3.75
C GLU A 212 -20.46 -1.80 -2.30
N ALA A 213 -19.80 -2.74 -1.63
CA ALA A 213 -20.11 -3.07 -0.23
C ALA A 213 -19.51 -2.06 0.78
N ALA A 214 -18.45 -1.35 0.43
CA ALA A 214 -17.70 -0.51 1.34
C ALA A 214 -18.53 0.59 2.00
N GLU A 215 -19.49 1.18 1.28
CA GLU A 215 -20.39 2.21 1.83
C GLU A 215 -21.30 1.64 2.93
N LYS A 216 -21.71 0.38 2.82
CA LYS A 216 -22.51 -0.32 3.85
C LYS A 216 -21.75 -0.41 5.18
N PHE A 217 -20.45 -0.62 5.13
CA PHE A 217 -19.58 -0.78 6.29
C PHE A 217 -19.03 0.54 6.84
N LYS A 218 -19.17 1.65 6.14
CA LYS A 218 -18.71 2.98 6.57
C LYS A 218 -19.56 3.59 7.71
N GLY A 219 -20.66 2.92 8.10
CA GLY A 219 -21.57 3.41 9.16
C GLY A 219 -22.50 4.54 8.70
N GLY A 220 -22.60 4.78 7.40
CA GLY A 220 -23.58 5.68 6.79
C GLY A 220 -24.65 4.87 6.06
N ALA A 221 -25.92 5.23 6.23
CA ALA A 221 -26.99 4.65 5.44
C ALA A 221 -26.65 4.82 3.95
N ALA A 222 -26.61 3.70 3.21
CA ALA A 222 -26.44 3.72 1.77
C ALA A 222 -27.44 4.72 1.17
N LYS A 223 -26.94 5.85 0.67
CA LYS A 223 -27.74 6.70 -0.19
C LYS A 223 -27.85 5.97 -1.51
N THR A 224 -28.95 5.28 -1.70
CA THR A 224 -29.39 4.87 -3.02
C THR A 224 -29.45 6.16 -3.86
N GLN A 225 -28.49 6.37 -4.74
CA GLN A 225 -28.58 7.44 -5.71
C GLN A 225 -29.72 7.06 -6.64
N GLU A 226 -30.90 7.67 -6.41
CA GLU A 226 -31.89 7.77 -7.47
C GLU A 226 -31.19 8.42 -8.66
N LYS A 227 -31.33 7.80 -9.84
CA LYS A 227 -30.84 8.35 -11.11
C LYS A 227 -31.65 9.62 -11.42
N ASP A 228 -31.31 10.71 -10.79
CA ASP A 228 -31.89 12.01 -11.09
C ASP A 228 -31.25 12.48 -12.41
N ALA A 229 -32.04 12.47 -13.48
CA ALA A 229 -31.60 12.88 -14.81
C ALA A 229 -31.50 14.41 -14.96
N ALA A 230 -31.80 15.17 -13.93
CA ALA A 230 -31.80 16.62 -13.95
C ALA A 230 -30.42 17.23 -14.28
N TRP A 231 -29.31 16.52 -13.97
CA TRP A 231 -27.97 16.96 -14.33
C TRP A 231 -27.74 17.09 -15.85
N ARG A 232 -28.53 16.38 -16.70
CA ARG A 232 -28.46 16.48 -18.17
C ARG A 232 -28.92 17.85 -18.71
N GLU A 233 -29.64 18.64 -17.92
CA GLU A 233 -30.11 19.97 -18.28
C GLU A 233 -29.05 21.06 -18.03
N ALA A 234 -27.94 20.71 -17.33
CA ALA A 234 -26.84 21.62 -17.03
C ALA A 234 -25.98 21.94 -18.26
N SER A 235 -25.08 22.93 -18.15
CA SER A 235 -24.09 23.22 -19.19
C SER A 235 -23.17 22.02 -19.43
N VAL A 236 -22.57 21.93 -20.63
CA VAL A 236 -21.72 20.79 -21.00
C VAL A 236 -20.53 20.64 -20.05
N GLU A 237 -19.98 21.72 -19.54
CA GLU A 237 -18.89 21.73 -18.56
C GLU A 237 -19.33 21.05 -17.25
N LYS A 238 -20.53 21.40 -16.77
CA LYS A 238 -21.11 20.80 -15.57
C LYS A 238 -21.53 19.35 -15.77
N ARG A 239 -21.94 18.97 -16.97
CA ARG A 239 -22.25 17.57 -17.31
C ARG A 239 -20.99 16.72 -17.31
N LEU A 240 -19.87 17.23 -17.88
CA LEU A 240 -18.59 16.53 -17.86
C LEU A 240 -18.03 16.39 -16.43
N GLU A 241 -18.10 17.45 -15.62
CA GLU A 241 -17.74 17.41 -14.19
C GLU A 241 -18.56 16.32 -13.44
N HIS A 242 -19.89 16.36 -13.63
CA HIS A 242 -20.80 15.39 -12.99
C HIS A 242 -20.51 13.95 -13.43
N ALA A 243 -20.27 13.74 -14.72
CA ALA A 243 -19.96 12.42 -15.28
C ALA A 243 -18.65 11.86 -14.72
N LEU A 244 -17.59 12.68 -14.61
CA LEU A 244 -16.31 12.30 -14.01
C LEU A 244 -16.45 11.94 -12.52
N VAL A 245 -17.15 12.79 -11.75
CA VAL A 245 -17.34 12.57 -10.30
C VAL A 245 -18.15 11.29 -10.01
N ASN A 246 -19.07 10.93 -10.89
CA ASN A 246 -19.97 9.78 -10.69
C ASN A 246 -19.62 8.56 -11.55
N GLY A 247 -18.54 8.58 -12.33
CA GLY A 247 -18.11 7.47 -13.17
C GLY A 247 -19.10 7.14 -14.32
N ILE A 248 -19.83 8.15 -14.85
CA ILE A 248 -20.85 7.94 -15.90
C ILE A 248 -20.16 8.05 -17.26
N THR A 249 -20.11 6.94 -18.00
CA THR A 249 -19.50 6.88 -19.33
C THR A 249 -20.48 6.97 -20.48
N GLU A 250 -21.78 6.78 -20.22
CA GLU A 250 -22.85 6.67 -21.24
C GLU A 250 -22.92 7.87 -22.21
N TYR A 251 -22.59 9.08 -21.74
CA TYR A 251 -22.73 10.31 -22.52
C TYR A 251 -21.38 10.95 -22.90
N ILE A 252 -20.27 10.27 -22.64
CA ILE A 252 -18.93 10.87 -22.72
C ILE A 252 -18.61 11.37 -24.13
N GLU A 253 -18.92 10.60 -25.17
CA GLU A 253 -18.64 10.98 -26.58
C GLU A 253 -19.44 12.21 -26.99
N ILE A 254 -20.70 12.27 -26.60
CA ILE A 254 -21.63 13.37 -26.96
C ILE A 254 -21.22 14.65 -26.25
N ASP A 255 -20.96 14.58 -24.93
CA ASP A 255 -20.65 15.76 -24.14
C ASP A 255 -19.23 16.30 -24.43
N VAL A 256 -18.26 15.41 -24.66
CA VAL A 256 -16.91 15.81 -25.08
C VAL A 256 -16.93 16.47 -26.47
N GLU A 257 -17.69 15.92 -27.43
CA GLU A 257 -17.80 16.53 -28.78
C GLU A 257 -18.52 17.89 -28.72
N GLU A 258 -19.57 18.03 -27.90
CA GLU A 258 -20.22 19.33 -27.71
C GLU A 258 -19.26 20.36 -27.10
N ALA A 259 -18.46 19.96 -26.10
CA ALA A 259 -17.45 20.84 -25.52
C ALA A 259 -16.37 21.21 -26.53
N ARG A 260 -15.92 20.25 -27.36
CA ARG A 260 -14.94 20.46 -28.43
C ARG A 260 -15.41 21.49 -29.45
N GLN A 261 -16.69 21.43 -29.86
CA GLN A 261 -17.26 22.39 -30.82
C GLN A 261 -17.36 23.80 -30.26
N LYS A 262 -17.44 23.96 -28.96
CA LYS A 262 -17.46 25.25 -28.26
C LYS A 262 -16.06 25.80 -27.97
N SER A 263 -15.03 24.97 -28.07
CA SER A 263 -13.65 25.32 -27.74
C SER A 263 -12.88 25.74 -28.98
N THR A 264 -11.86 26.59 -28.78
CA THR A 264 -10.98 27.06 -29.87
C THR A 264 -10.03 25.97 -30.34
N ARG A 265 -9.50 25.18 -29.39
CA ARG A 265 -8.61 24.04 -29.63
C ARG A 265 -9.17 22.80 -28.94
N PRO A 266 -9.03 21.58 -29.52
CA PRO A 266 -9.44 20.34 -28.84
C PRO A 266 -8.82 20.16 -27.45
N LEU A 267 -7.59 20.64 -27.26
CA LEU A 267 -6.89 20.56 -25.96
C LEU A 267 -7.58 21.37 -24.86
N ASP A 268 -8.30 22.44 -25.21
CA ASP A 268 -9.02 23.28 -24.25
C ASP A 268 -10.14 22.50 -23.51
N VAL A 269 -10.65 21.40 -24.10
CA VAL A 269 -11.60 20.51 -23.41
C VAL A 269 -10.94 19.74 -22.29
N ILE A 270 -9.69 19.30 -22.51
CA ILE A 270 -8.91 18.57 -21.51
C ILE A 270 -8.43 19.53 -20.41
N GLU A 271 -7.80 20.67 -20.80
CA GLU A 271 -7.24 21.66 -19.88
C GLU A 271 -8.31 22.46 -19.11
N GLY A 272 -9.56 22.46 -19.58
CA GLY A 272 -10.70 23.09 -18.92
C GLY A 272 -11.62 22.09 -18.23
N PRO A 273 -12.80 21.80 -18.81
CA PRO A 273 -13.87 21.07 -18.10
C PRO A 273 -13.47 19.70 -17.58
N LEU A 274 -12.59 18.95 -18.27
CA LEU A 274 -12.15 17.65 -17.80
C LEU A 274 -11.17 17.79 -16.60
N MET A 275 -10.23 18.73 -16.66
CA MET A 275 -9.34 18.99 -15.52
C MET A 275 -10.09 19.56 -14.32
N ASP A 276 -11.08 20.43 -14.55
CA ASP A 276 -11.93 20.95 -13.47
C ASP A 276 -12.69 19.83 -12.78
N GLY A 277 -13.27 18.89 -13.55
CA GLY A 277 -13.90 17.70 -13.00
C GLY A 277 -12.93 16.81 -12.22
N MET A 278 -11.72 16.57 -12.75
CA MET A 278 -10.69 15.79 -12.05
C MET A 278 -10.19 16.47 -10.77
N ASN A 279 -10.14 17.80 -10.71
CA ASN A 279 -9.84 18.51 -9.48
C ASN A 279 -10.88 18.22 -8.38
N VAL A 280 -12.18 18.22 -8.74
CA VAL A 280 -13.27 17.86 -7.82
C VAL A 280 -13.12 16.41 -7.34
N VAL A 281 -12.80 15.47 -8.25
CA VAL A 281 -12.52 14.06 -7.89
C VAL A 281 -11.33 13.98 -6.92
N GLY A 282 -10.25 14.72 -7.19
CA GLY A 282 -9.06 14.80 -6.31
C GLY A 282 -9.40 15.33 -4.91
N ASP A 283 -10.21 16.37 -4.81
CA ASP A 283 -10.66 16.93 -3.54
C ASP A 283 -11.54 15.93 -2.76
N LEU A 284 -12.43 15.23 -3.44
CA LEU A 284 -13.29 14.20 -2.83
C LEU A 284 -12.45 13.01 -2.31
N PHE A 285 -11.43 12.58 -3.09
CA PHE A 285 -10.50 11.56 -2.65
C PHE A 285 -9.66 12.02 -1.45
N GLY A 286 -9.10 13.23 -1.50
CA GLY A 286 -8.34 13.81 -0.40
C GLY A 286 -9.16 13.97 0.89
N ALA A 287 -10.46 14.23 0.77
CA ALA A 287 -11.41 14.28 1.90
C ALA A 287 -11.91 12.89 2.36
N GLY A 288 -11.48 11.80 1.74
CA GLY A 288 -11.92 10.43 2.05
C GLY A 288 -13.38 10.15 1.72
N LYS A 289 -13.97 10.90 0.78
CA LYS A 289 -15.38 10.74 0.34
C LYS A 289 -15.55 9.73 -0.78
N ILE A 290 -14.53 9.49 -1.55
CA ILE A 290 -14.45 8.44 -2.58
C ILE A 290 -13.16 7.64 -2.41
N PHE A 291 -13.13 6.42 -2.96
CA PHE A 291 -11.99 5.52 -2.88
C PHE A 291 -11.14 5.56 -4.16
N LEU A 292 -9.88 5.14 -4.07
CA LEU A 292 -8.96 5.16 -5.20
C LEU A 292 -9.52 4.43 -6.46
N PRO A 293 -10.18 3.26 -6.35
CA PRO A 293 -10.79 2.61 -7.51
C PRO A 293 -11.85 3.46 -8.22
N GLN A 294 -12.50 4.37 -7.48
CA GLN A 294 -13.50 5.28 -8.06
C GLN A 294 -12.86 6.49 -8.76
N VAL A 295 -11.57 6.74 -8.50
CA VAL A 295 -10.78 7.78 -9.20
C VAL A 295 -10.23 7.23 -10.52
N VAL A 296 -9.80 5.98 -10.55
CA VAL A 296 -9.25 5.27 -11.71
C VAL A 296 -10.33 4.87 -12.69
#